data_814965ef7cdab08a26e2052b04e9faa2
#
_entry.id   814965ef7cdab08a26e2052b04e9faa2
#
_cell.length_a   1.000
_cell.length_b   1.000
_cell.length_c   1.000
_cell.angle_alpha   90.00
_cell.angle_beta   90.00
_cell.angle_gamma   90.00
#
_symmetry.space_group_name_H-M   'P 1'
#
loop_
_entity.id
_entity.type
_entity.pdbx_description
1 polymer ?
#
loop_
_entity_poly.entity_id
_entity_poly.type
_entity_poly.pdbx_seq_one_letter_code
_entity_poly.pdbx_strand_id
1 'polypeptide(L)'
;MARIILTSGLGNQYAGGQTEFEIEAANVRRLIAALEERFPGIGPELEREMAVAIDGEIYQDPFLETIAPDSEVYFLPRIGGG
;
A
#
# COMPACT_ATOMS: atom_id res chain seq x y z
N MET A 1 11.07 3.95 9.58
CA MET A 1 9.82 3.34 9.12
C MET A 1 9.38 3.99 7.81
N ALA A 2 8.83 3.22 6.92
CA ALA A 2 8.32 3.77 5.68
C ALA A 2 6.99 4.49 5.93
N ARG A 3 6.75 5.53 5.16
CA ARG A 3 5.51 6.28 5.21
C ARG A 3 4.55 5.74 4.16
N ILE A 4 3.39 5.30 4.62
CA ILE A 4 2.42 4.60 3.76
C ILE A 4 1.19 5.47 3.60
N ILE A 5 0.80 5.71 2.34
CA ILE A 5 -0.37 6.53 2.04
C ILE A 5 -1.40 5.70 1.27
N LEU A 6 -2.61 5.63 1.81
CA LEU A 6 -3.73 4.95 1.17
C LEU A 6 -4.59 5.97 0.43
N THR A 7 -5.43 5.47 -0.48
CA THR A 7 -6.47 6.33 -1.07
C THR A 7 -7.50 6.69 0.00
N SER A 8 -8.23 7.76 -0.22
CA SER A 8 -9.29 8.15 0.72
C SER A 8 -10.36 7.07 0.81
N GLY A 9 -10.66 6.39 -0.31
CA GLY A 9 -11.63 5.29 -0.29
C GLY A 9 -11.20 4.14 0.61
N LEU A 10 -9.93 3.73 0.52
CA LEU A 10 -9.41 2.68 1.39
C LEU A 10 -9.37 3.14 2.84
N GLY A 11 -8.95 4.36 3.07
CA GLY A 11 -8.91 4.91 4.43
C GLY A 11 -10.29 4.90 5.06
N ASN A 12 -11.30 5.35 4.31
CA ASN A 12 -12.68 5.38 4.81
C ASN A 12 -13.23 3.98 5.05
N GLN A 13 -12.90 3.05 4.17
CA GLN A 13 -13.46 1.69 4.27
C GLN A 13 -12.82 0.87 5.39
N TYR A 14 -11.52 1.01 5.60
CA TYR A 14 -10.78 0.13 6.50
C TYR A 14 -10.17 0.81 7.72
N ALA A 15 -9.89 2.09 7.66
CA ALA A 15 -9.08 2.75 8.68
C ALA A 15 -9.76 3.94 9.35
N GLY A 16 -11.08 4.02 9.29
CA GLY A 16 -11.81 5.09 9.96
C GLY A 16 -11.50 6.48 9.42
N GLY A 17 -11.07 6.54 8.16
CA GLY A 17 -10.73 7.80 7.51
C GLY A 17 -9.25 8.14 7.51
N GLN A 18 -8.44 7.37 8.22
CA GLN A 18 -7.00 7.60 8.24
C GLN A 18 -6.36 7.06 6.97
N THR A 19 -5.51 7.87 6.34
CA THR A 19 -4.87 7.49 5.08
C THR A 19 -3.35 7.42 5.15
N GLU A 20 -2.75 7.88 6.24
CA GLU A 20 -1.30 7.95 6.36
C GLU A 20 -0.83 7.15 7.56
N PHE A 21 0.18 6.31 7.34
CA PHE A 21 0.70 5.41 8.37
C PHE A 21 2.21 5.32 8.29
N GLU A 22 2.84 4.96 9.39
CA GLU A 22 4.26 4.61 9.40
C GLU A 22 4.37 3.12 9.74
N ILE A 23 4.95 2.36 8.83
CA ILE A 23 5.04 0.92 8.97
C ILE A 23 6.42 0.46 8.55
N GLU A 24 7.03 -0.44 9.31
CA GLU A 24 8.30 -1.03 8.93
C GLU A 24 8.04 -2.30 8.12
N ALA A 25 8.53 -2.31 6.88
CA ALA A 25 8.39 -3.47 6.02
C ALA A 25 9.53 -3.47 5.01
N ALA A 26 10.11 -4.62 4.76
CA ALA A 26 11.25 -4.76 3.86
C ALA A 26 10.84 -4.73 2.39
N ASN A 27 9.61 -5.09 2.08
CA ASN A 27 9.10 -5.12 0.71
C ASN A 27 7.59 -4.97 0.73
N VAL A 28 6.99 -4.83 -0.46
CA VAL A 28 5.56 -4.60 -0.58
C VAL A 28 4.75 -5.79 -0.05
N ARG A 29 5.22 -7.01 -0.27
CA ARG A 29 4.53 -8.20 0.24
C ARG A 29 4.36 -8.14 1.75
N ARG A 30 5.43 -7.80 2.46
CA ARG A 30 5.39 -7.69 3.91
C ARG A 30 4.57 -6.50 4.37
N LEU A 31 4.59 -5.42 3.60
CA LEU A 31 3.77 -4.26 3.89
C LEU A 31 2.28 -4.62 3.82
N ILE A 32 1.88 -5.31 2.77
CA ILE A 32 0.49 -5.73 2.62
C ILE A 32 0.08 -6.66 3.75
N ALA A 33 0.96 -7.57 4.16
CA ALA A 33 0.68 -8.46 5.28
C ALA A 33 0.49 -7.66 6.58
N ALA A 34 1.31 -6.65 6.81
CA ALA A 34 1.18 -5.81 8.00
C ALA A 34 -0.12 -5.01 7.99
N LEU A 35 -0.51 -4.49 6.83
CA LEU A 35 -1.78 -3.77 6.69
C LEU A 35 -2.97 -4.70 6.89
N GLU A 36 -2.90 -5.92 6.36
CA GLU A 36 -3.97 -6.90 6.55
C GLU A 36 -4.15 -7.24 8.03
N GLU A 37 -3.05 -7.32 8.77
CA GLU A 37 -3.12 -7.59 10.20
C GLU A 37 -3.81 -6.47 10.95
N ARG A 38 -3.57 -5.22 10.55
CA ARG A 38 -4.20 -4.05 11.19
C ARG A 38 -5.63 -3.85 10.73
N PHE A 39 -5.91 -4.11 9.46
CA PHE A 39 -7.20 -3.84 8.82
C PHE A 39 -7.65 -5.07 8.04
N PRO A 40 -8.22 -6.08 8.71
CA PRO A 40 -8.59 -7.33 8.03
C PRO A 40 -9.50 -7.09 6.83
N GLY A 41 -9.15 -7.70 5.71
CA GLY A 41 -9.87 -7.55 4.46
C GLY A 41 -9.19 -6.64 3.46
N ILE A 42 -8.27 -5.80 3.91
CA ILE A 42 -7.61 -4.84 3.01
C ILE A 42 -6.62 -5.51 2.06
N GLY A 43 -5.99 -6.60 2.50
CA GLY A 43 -4.93 -7.25 1.73
C GLY A 43 -5.32 -7.62 0.30
N PRO A 44 -6.40 -8.36 0.09
CA PRO A 44 -6.81 -8.73 -1.27
C PRO A 44 -7.11 -7.51 -2.15
N GLU A 45 -7.65 -6.46 -1.58
CA GLU A 45 -7.90 -5.24 -2.34
C GLU A 45 -6.62 -4.56 -2.78
N LEU A 46 -5.63 -4.50 -1.89
CA LEU A 46 -4.33 -3.93 -2.22
C LEU A 46 -3.63 -4.73 -3.32
N GLU A 47 -3.76 -6.05 -3.29
CA GLU A 47 -3.10 -6.89 -4.28
C GLU A 47 -3.75 -6.82 -5.66
N ARG A 48 -5.07 -6.72 -5.72
CA ARG A 48 -5.81 -6.80 -6.98
C ARG A 48 -6.11 -5.44 -7.60
N GLU A 49 -6.46 -4.46 -6.77
CA GLU A 49 -7.02 -3.22 -7.26
C GLU A 49 -6.02 -2.08 -7.29
N MET A 50 -4.86 -2.26 -6.68
CA MET A 50 -3.93 -1.16 -6.48
C MET A 50 -2.60 -1.37 -7.18
N ALA A 51 -2.07 -0.29 -7.74
CA ALA A 51 -0.66 -0.18 -8.09
C ALA A 51 0.03 0.51 -6.92
N VAL A 52 1.34 0.49 -6.91
CA VAL A 52 2.12 1.09 -5.82
C VAL A 52 3.14 2.05 -6.40
N ALA A 53 3.24 3.24 -5.82
CA ALA A 53 4.32 4.17 -6.10
C ALA A 53 5.28 4.15 -4.93
N ILE A 54 6.53 3.84 -5.19
CA ILE A 54 7.58 3.83 -4.16
C ILE A 54 8.57 4.93 -4.52
N ASP A 55 8.67 5.92 -3.66
CA ASP A 55 9.56 7.07 -3.87
C ASP A 55 9.37 7.70 -5.25
N GLY A 56 8.11 7.81 -5.68
CA GLY A 56 7.75 8.47 -6.94
C GLY A 56 7.75 7.56 -8.16
N GLU A 57 8.10 6.29 -8.01
CA GLU A 57 8.15 5.35 -9.12
C GLU A 57 6.99 4.37 -9.04
N ILE A 58 6.19 4.27 -10.10
CA ILE A 58 4.96 3.47 -10.10
C ILE A 58 5.24 2.06 -10.60
N TYR A 59 4.76 1.08 -9.84
CA TYR A 59 4.88 -0.35 -10.16
C TYR A 59 3.50 -0.96 -10.29
N GLN A 60 3.23 -1.63 -11.41
CA GLN A 60 1.95 -2.34 -11.61
C GLN A 60 1.96 -3.72 -10.95
N ASP A 61 3.12 -4.34 -10.86
CA ASP A 61 3.31 -5.61 -10.17
C ASP A 61 4.34 -5.43 -9.06
N PRO A 62 3.98 -4.73 -7.98
CA PRO A 62 4.96 -4.29 -6.97
C PRO A 62 5.29 -5.32 -5.90
N PHE A 63 4.70 -6.50 -5.96
CA PHE A 63 4.69 -7.43 -4.83
C PHE A 63 6.07 -7.72 -4.23
N LEU A 64 7.09 -7.85 -5.08
CA LEU A 64 8.44 -8.15 -4.63
C LEU A 64 9.35 -6.93 -4.54
N GLU A 65 8.81 -5.74 -4.79
CA GLU A 65 9.62 -4.53 -4.75
C GLU A 65 10.08 -4.22 -3.33
N THR A 66 11.32 -3.80 -3.21
CA THR A 66 11.94 -3.48 -1.93
C THR A 66 11.48 -2.10 -1.44
N ILE A 67 11.31 -1.99 -0.13
CA ILE A 67 10.98 -0.72 0.51
C ILE A 67 12.13 -0.35 1.43
N ALA A 68 12.69 0.85 1.23
CA ALA A 68 13.74 1.35 2.12
C ALA A 68 13.11 1.87 3.43
N PRO A 69 13.91 1.95 4.51
CA PRO A 69 13.37 2.37 5.80
C PRO A 69 12.71 3.75 5.81
N ASP A 70 13.12 4.64 4.89
CA ASP A 70 12.55 5.98 4.82
C ASP A 70 11.77 6.23 3.53
N SER A 71 11.35 5.17 2.86
CA SER A 71 10.58 5.29 1.62
C SER A 71 9.19 5.85 1.85
N GLU A 72 8.66 6.51 0.82
CA GLU A 72 7.25 6.88 0.75
C GLU A 72 6.56 5.90 -0.19
N VAL A 73 5.48 5.28 0.29
CA VAL A 73 4.76 4.26 -0.46
C VAL A 73 3.30 4.70 -0.60
N TYR A 74 2.86 4.90 -1.85
CA TYR A 74 1.48 5.26 -2.14
C TYR A 74 0.77 4.09 -2.79
N PHE A 75 -0.40 3.75 -2.28
CA PHE A 75 -1.28 2.82 -2.96
C PHE A 75 -2.22 3.63 -3.86
N LEU A 76 -2.25 3.28 -5.13
CA LEU A 76 -3.00 4.02 -6.15
C LEU A 76 -3.93 3.05 -6.88
N PRO A 77 -5.10 3.53 -7.37
CA PRO A 77 -5.94 2.67 -8.21
C PRO A 77 -5.16 2.21 -9.43
N ARG A 78 -5.31 0.93 -9.76
CA ARG A 78 -4.64 0.38 -10.93
C ARG A 78 -5.26 0.96 -12.19
N ILE A 79 -4.40 1.42 -13.11
CA ILE A 79 -4.85 2.05 -14.34
C ILE A 79 -4.85 1.03 -15.46
N GLY A 80 -5.74 1.25 -16.40
CA GLY A 80 -5.73 0.50 -17.64
C GLY A 80 -6.58 -0.71 -17.63
N GLY A 81 -6.88 -1.24 -16.65
CA GLY A 81 -7.74 -2.35 -16.53
C GLY A 81 -8.25 -2.95 -17.83
N GLY A 82 -7.82 -2.73 -18.72
CA GLY A 82 -8.11 -3.30 -20.04
C GLY A 82 -9.23 -4.26 -20.03
#